data_6bd53e6a3365189963209445825eb287
#
_entry.id   6bd53e6a3365189963209445825eb287
#
_cell.length_a   1.000
_cell.length_b   1.000
_cell.length_c   1.000
_cell.angle_alpha   90.00
_cell.angle_beta   90.00
_cell.angle_gamma   90.00
#
_symmetry.space_group_name_H-M   'P 1'
#
loop_
_entity.id
_entity.type
_entity.pdbx_description
1 polymer ?
#
loop_
_entity_poly.entity_id
_entity_poly.type
_entity_poly.pdbx_seq_one_letter_code
_entity_poly.pdbx_strand_id
1 'polypeptide(L)'
;MFCKVCYNITDAEVCSICNDKKRDQGLVMIVEDIRDVMAVENTSQYNGLYHILGGILNPMDGIGPEQLNIQGLVDRIASRQVREVIMALSTTMEGDTTVFYLFRKLKPFDITVTTIARGVAIGGELEYADEVTLGRSILNRTPYDNALAR
;
A
#
# COMPACT_ATOMS: atom_id res chain seq x y z
N MET A 1 20.35 -7.33 -5.38
CA MET A 1 19.52 -7.05 -6.57
C MET A 1 18.07 -6.86 -6.18
N PHE A 2 17.23 -6.47 -7.11
CA PHE A 2 15.81 -6.23 -6.86
C PHE A 2 14.95 -7.35 -7.45
N CYS A 3 13.88 -7.70 -6.73
CA CYS A 3 12.90 -8.65 -7.24
C CYS A 3 12.27 -8.13 -8.54
N LYS A 4 12.17 -8.95 -9.55
CA LYS A 4 11.57 -8.58 -10.86
C LYS A 4 10.08 -8.31 -10.76
N VAL A 5 9.41 -8.78 -9.71
CA VAL A 5 7.97 -8.65 -9.55
C VAL A 5 7.61 -7.48 -8.65
N CYS A 6 8.16 -7.39 -7.44
CA CYS A 6 7.75 -6.39 -6.44
C CYS A 6 8.81 -5.33 -6.15
N TYR A 7 10.02 -5.47 -6.69
CA TYR A 7 11.17 -4.57 -6.48
C TYR A 7 11.74 -4.61 -5.06
N ASN A 8 11.40 -5.64 -4.28
CA ASN A 8 12.04 -5.88 -2.98
C ASN A 8 13.51 -6.26 -3.18
N ILE A 9 14.34 -6.02 -2.17
CA ILE A 9 15.74 -6.43 -2.19
C ILE A 9 15.81 -7.94 -2.02
N THR A 10 16.54 -8.62 -2.91
CA THR A 10 16.66 -10.07 -2.91
C THR A 10 17.95 -10.47 -3.63
N ASP A 11 18.48 -11.65 -3.32
CA ASP A 11 19.62 -12.25 -4.03
C ASP A 11 19.17 -13.24 -5.12
N ALA A 12 17.87 -13.33 -5.39
CA ALA A 12 17.28 -14.14 -6.46
C ALA A 12 16.52 -13.23 -7.43
N GLU A 13 16.11 -13.76 -8.58
CA GLU A 13 15.31 -13.00 -9.54
C GLU A 13 13.95 -12.62 -8.99
N VAL A 14 13.34 -13.51 -8.20
CA VAL A 14 12.05 -13.28 -7.53
C VAL A 14 12.25 -13.50 -6.04
N CYS A 15 11.79 -12.56 -5.20
CA CYS A 15 12.00 -12.65 -3.77
C CYS A 15 11.18 -13.79 -3.14
N SER A 16 11.51 -14.14 -1.90
CA SER A 16 10.84 -15.22 -1.17
C SER A 16 9.35 -14.96 -0.98
N ILE A 17 8.96 -13.70 -0.80
CA ILE A 17 7.55 -13.34 -0.63
C ILE A 17 6.76 -13.57 -1.91
N CYS A 18 7.24 -13.06 -3.04
CA CYS A 18 6.57 -13.25 -4.33
C CYS A 18 6.52 -14.71 -4.75
N ASN A 19 7.51 -15.49 -4.34
CA ASN A 19 7.63 -16.89 -4.70
C ASN A 19 6.89 -17.82 -3.73
N ASP A 20 6.32 -17.31 -2.65
CA ASP A 20 5.61 -18.10 -1.65
C ASP A 20 4.18 -18.39 -2.14
N LYS A 21 3.94 -19.62 -2.55
CA LYS A 21 2.64 -20.05 -3.09
C LYS A 21 1.54 -20.11 -2.04
N LYS A 22 1.89 -20.04 -0.76
CA LYS A 22 0.89 -20.00 0.34
C LYS A 22 0.27 -18.62 0.47
N ARG A 23 0.87 -17.58 -0.12
CA ARG A 23 0.34 -16.23 -0.10
C ARG A 23 -0.72 -16.04 -1.18
N ASP A 24 -1.62 -15.10 -0.95
CA ASP A 24 -2.66 -14.75 -1.91
C ASP A 24 -2.04 -13.97 -3.07
N GLN A 25 -1.89 -14.63 -4.20
CA GLN A 25 -1.26 -14.05 -5.40
C GLN A 25 -2.11 -12.96 -6.07
N GLY A 26 -3.38 -12.90 -5.75
CA GLY A 26 -4.29 -11.89 -6.31
C GLY A 26 -4.41 -10.63 -5.47
N LEU A 27 -3.72 -10.56 -4.33
CA LEU A 27 -3.77 -9.43 -3.40
C LEU A 27 -2.40 -8.76 -3.35
N VAL A 28 -2.34 -7.49 -3.71
CA VAL A 28 -1.08 -6.74 -3.78
C VAL A 28 -1.19 -5.47 -2.96
N MET A 29 -0.25 -5.26 -2.05
CA MET A 29 -0.14 -4.03 -1.26
C MET A 29 0.94 -3.15 -1.85
N ILE A 30 0.58 -1.92 -2.20
CA ILE A 30 1.54 -0.93 -2.72
C ILE A 30 2.13 -0.17 -1.54
N VAL A 31 3.43 -0.22 -1.42
CA VAL A 31 4.18 0.43 -0.35
C VAL A 31 5.27 1.33 -0.93
N GLU A 32 5.80 2.21 -0.11
CA GLU A 32 6.80 3.18 -0.52
C GLU A 32 8.18 2.54 -0.61
N ASP A 33 8.60 1.80 0.42
CA ASP A 33 9.91 1.15 0.47
C ASP A 33 9.89 -0.14 1.30
N ILE A 34 11.06 -0.79 1.39
CA ILE A 34 11.20 -2.07 2.07
C ILE A 34 10.88 -2.00 3.57
N ARG A 35 11.06 -0.85 4.20
CA ARG A 35 10.74 -0.70 5.64
C ARG A 35 9.24 -0.88 5.88
N ASP A 36 8.42 -0.46 4.94
CA ASP A 36 6.98 -0.65 5.02
C ASP A 36 6.61 -2.13 4.94
N VAL A 37 7.29 -2.89 4.08
CA VAL A 37 7.10 -4.35 3.99
C VAL A 37 7.39 -4.99 5.34
N MET A 38 8.50 -4.63 5.97
CA MET A 38 8.87 -5.18 7.27
C MET A 38 7.86 -4.82 8.35
N ALA A 39 7.37 -3.57 8.35
CA ALA A 39 6.36 -3.12 9.31
C ALA A 39 5.07 -3.91 9.16
N VAL A 40 4.60 -4.15 7.95
CA VAL A 40 3.38 -4.91 7.69
C VAL A 40 3.57 -6.38 8.05
N GLU A 41 4.70 -6.99 7.69
CA GLU A 41 4.98 -8.39 8.02
C GLU A 41 5.03 -8.62 9.54
N ASN A 42 5.51 -7.64 10.29
CA ASN A 42 5.54 -7.73 11.76
C ASN A 42 4.15 -7.80 12.39
N THR A 43 3.10 -7.37 11.70
CA THR A 43 1.73 -7.47 12.22
C THR A 43 1.18 -8.89 12.17
N SER A 44 1.71 -9.75 11.32
CA SER A 44 1.20 -11.09 11.03
C SER A 44 -0.26 -11.10 10.54
N GLN A 45 -0.75 -9.97 10.00
CA GLN A 45 -2.14 -9.83 9.56
C GLN A 45 -2.29 -9.82 8.04
N TYR A 46 -1.18 -9.87 7.29
CA TYR A 46 -1.22 -9.76 5.84
C TYR A 46 -0.69 -11.04 5.19
N ASN A 47 -1.44 -11.55 4.24
CA ASN A 47 -1.11 -12.79 3.53
C ASN A 47 -1.00 -12.59 2.01
N GLY A 48 -0.88 -11.36 1.54
CA GLY A 48 -0.76 -11.05 0.12
C GLY A 48 0.67 -10.77 -0.30
N LEU A 49 0.80 -10.21 -1.48
CA LEU A 49 2.07 -9.79 -2.06
C LEU A 49 2.25 -8.28 -1.91
N TYR A 50 3.40 -7.78 -2.30
CA TYR A 50 3.75 -6.36 -2.22
C TYR A 50 4.18 -5.82 -3.57
N HIS A 51 4.11 -4.51 -3.71
CA HIS A 51 4.74 -3.78 -4.80
C HIS A 51 5.42 -2.55 -4.23
N ILE A 52 6.73 -2.46 -4.37
CA ILE A 52 7.51 -1.35 -3.80
C ILE A 52 7.70 -0.30 -4.88
N LEU A 53 7.12 0.89 -4.67
CA LEU A 53 7.25 2.00 -5.63
C LEU A 53 8.66 2.59 -5.66
N GLY A 54 9.33 2.59 -4.52
CA GLY A 54 10.63 3.24 -4.38
C GLY A 54 10.54 4.70 -3.96
N GLY A 55 9.37 5.17 -3.59
CA GLY A 55 9.11 6.54 -3.16
C GLY A 55 7.71 6.98 -3.45
N ILE A 56 7.45 8.28 -3.42
CA ILE A 56 6.18 8.91 -3.78
C ILE A 56 6.43 10.07 -4.73
N LEU A 57 5.40 10.47 -5.48
CA LEU A 57 5.51 11.59 -6.41
C LEU A 57 5.85 12.87 -5.65
N ASN A 58 6.87 13.58 -6.08
CA ASN A 58 7.30 14.84 -5.49
C ASN A 58 7.93 15.70 -6.58
N PRO A 59 7.13 16.49 -7.32
CA PRO A 59 7.65 17.31 -8.40
C PRO A 59 8.73 18.31 -7.95
N MET A 60 8.64 18.80 -6.71
CA MET A 60 9.62 19.76 -6.20
C MET A 60 11.00 19.13 -6.02
N ASP A 61 11.07 17.84 -5.74
CA ASP A 61 12.32 17.09 -5.63
C ASP A 61 12.67 16.36 -6.93
N GLY A 62 11.94 16.64 -8.02
CA GLY A 62 12.19 16.04 -9.31
C GLY A 62 11.72 14.60 -9.44
N ILE A 63 10.87 14.12 -8.52
CA ILE A 63 10.38 12.74 -8.54
C ILE A 63 9.05 12.69 -9.28
N GLY A 64 9.11 12.26 -10.53
CA GLY A 64 7.93 12.03 -11.36
C GLY A 64 7.63 10.53 -11.49
N PRO A 65 6.60 10.18 -12.28
CA PRO A 65 6.20 8.77 -12.44
C PRO A 65 7.31 7.87 -12.98
N GLU A 66 8.20 8.38 -13.80
CA GLU A 66 9.27 7.59 -14.40
C GLU A 66 10.41 7.24 -13.42
N GLN A 67 10.52 7.95 -12.29
CA GLN A 67 11.50 7.63 -11.25
C GLN A 67 10.97 6.57 -10.28
N LEU A 68 9.69 6.21 -10.38
CA LEU A 68 9.05 5.25 -9.52
C LEU A 68 8.68 3.98 -10.31
N ASN A 69 8.42 2.89 -9.61
CA ASN A 69 8.10 1.60 -10.23
C ASN A 69 6.62 1.51 -10.64
N ILE A 70 6.06 2.59 -11.20
CA ILE A 70 4.64 2.67 -11.54
C ILE A 70 4.32 1.86 -12.79
N GLN A 71 5.15 1.97 -13.83
CA GLN A 71 4.92 1.21 -15.06
C GLN A 71 5.01 -0.29 -14.79
N GLY A 72 5.93 -0.71 -13.93
CA GLY A 72 6.04 -2.11 -13.52
C GLY A 72 4.78 -2.61 -12.82
N LEU A 73 4.12 -1.75 -12.04
CA LEU A 73 2.85 -2.08 -11.40
C LEU A 73 1.75 -2.27 -12.43
N VAL A 74 1.63 -1.36 -13.39
CA VAL A 74 0.62 -1.45 -14.45
C VAL A 74 0.82 -2.72 -15.27
N ASP A 75 2.05 -3.02 -15.66
CA ASP A 75 2.38 -4.23 -16.40
C ASP A 75 2.05 -5.50 -15.61
N ARG A 76 2.33 -5.47 -14.30
CA ARG A 76 2.04 -6.58 -13.40
C ARG A 76 0.54 -6.85 -13.32
N ILE A 77 -0.28 -5.81 -13.19
CA ILE A 77 -1.73 -5.94 -13.12
C ILE A 77 -2.29 -6.42 -14.45
N ALA A 78 -1.76 -5.93 -15.56
CA ALA A 78 -2.21 -6.33 -16.90
C ALA A 78 -1.88 -7.78 -17.21
N SER A 79 -0.78 -8.32 -16.69
CA SER A 79 -0.26 -9.64 -17.03
C SER A 79 -0.54 -10.73 -16.01
N ARG A 80 -1.05 -10.38 -14.82
CA ARG A 80 -1.28 -11.32 -13.72
C ARG A 80 -2.72 -11.19 -13.22
N GLN A 81 -3.17 -12.20 -12.45
CA GLN A 81 -4.55 -12.22 -11.93
C GLN A 81 -4.62 -11.47 -10.59
N VAL A 82 -4.37 -10.18 -10.61
CA VAL A 82 -4.55 -9.31 -9.44
C VAL A 82 -6.03 -8.94 -9.37
N ARG A 83 -6.64 -9.14 -8.19
CA ARG A 83 -8.04 -8.77 -7.99
C ARG A 83 -8.22 -7.60 -7.02
N GLU A 84 -7.24 -7.37 -6.13
CA GLU A 84 -7.29 -6.26 -5.19
C GLU A 84 -5.91 -5.64 -5.01
N VAL A 85 -5.88 -4.31 -4.99
CA VAL A 85 -4.70 -3.51 -4.70
C VAL A 85 -4.98 -2.68 -3.46
N ILE A 86 -4.11 -2.80 -2.45
CA ILE A 86 -4.21 -2.03 -1.20
C ILE A 86 -3.20 -0.88 -1.27
N MET A 87 -3.69 0.35 -1.13
CA MET A 87 -2.84 1.53 -1.10
C MET A 87 -2.33 1.75 0.33
N ALA A 88 -1.04 1.55 0.53
CA ALA A 88 -0.40 1.67 1.85
C ALA A 88 0.74 2.69 1.82
N LEU A 89 0.49 3.82 1.18
CA LEU A 89 1.44 4.91 1.11
C LEU A 89 1.25 5.87 2.28
N SER A 90 2.24 6.74 2.51
CA SER A 90 2.15 7.72 3.59
C SER A 90 0.94 8.64 3.42
N THR A 91 0.39 9.13 4.53
CA THR A 91 -0.81 9.98 4.52
C THR A 91 -0.48 11.46 4.38
N THR A 92 0.66 11.78 3.80
CA THR A 92 1.07 13.13 3.45
C THR A 92 0.34 13.60 2.19
N MET A 93 0.44 14.89 1.88
CA MET A 93 -0.13 15.43 0.64
C MET A 93 0.46 14.75 -0.58
N GLU A 94 1.78 14.53 -0.59
CA GLU A 94 2.48 13.85 -1.67
C GLU A 94 2.04 12.40 -1.79
N GLY A 95 1.83 11.72 -0.66
CA GLY A 95 1.32 10.35 -0.63
C GLY A 95 -0.09 10.27 -1.20
N ASP A 96 -0.97 11.17 -0.79
CA ASP A 96 -2.35 11.22 -1.31
C ASP A 96 -2.38 11.52 -2.81
N THR A 97 -1.51 12.41 -3.28
CA THR A 97 -1.37 12.70 -4.72
C THR A 97 -0.93 11.46 -5.48
N THR A 98 0.02 10.72 -4.92
CA THR A 98 0.50 9.47 -5.54
C THR A 98 -0.60 8.43 -5.60
N VAL A 99 -1.38 8.26 -4.54
CA VAL A 99 -2.52 7.32 -4.51
C VAL A 99 -3.54 7.72 -5.59
N PHE A 100 -3.87 8.99 -5.71
CA PHE A 100 -4.81 9.47 -6.71
C PHE A 100 -4.32 9.19 -8.14
N TYR A 101 -3.03 9.44 -8.39
CA TYR A 101 -2.42 9.17 -9.69
C TYR A 101 -2.49 7.67 -10.02
N LEU A 102 -2.13 6.82 -9.06
CA LEU A 102 -2.18 5.37 -9.23
C LEU A 102 -3.62 4.91 -9.47
N PHE A 103 -4.58 5.43 -8.71
CA PHE A 103 -5.98 5.06 -8.85
C PHE A 103 -6.46 5.33 -10.28
N ARG A 104 -6.11 6.47 -10.84
CA ARG A 104 -6.47 6.81 -12.21
C ARG A 104 -5.81 5.88 -13.24
N LYS A 105 -4.56 5.50 -13.00
CA LYS A 105 -3.83 4.56 -13.87
C LYS A 105 -4.44 3.16 -13.84
N LEU A 106 -4.98 2.75 -12.69
CA LEU A 106 -5.53 1.42 -12.51
C LEU A 106 -7.02 1.33 -12.86
N LYS A 107 -7.67 2.45 -13.09
CA LYS A 107 -9.11 2.51 -13.35
C LYS A 107 -9.57 1.65 -14.54
N PRO A 108 -8.81 1.51 -15.66
CA PRO A 108 -9.22 0.65 -16.76
C PRO A 108 -9.24 -0.85 -16.42
N PHE A 109 -8.61 -1.26 -15.33
CA PHE A 109 -8.53 -2.66 -14.95
C PHE A 109 -9.68 -3.03 -14.02
N ASP A 110 -10.15 -4.27 -14.11
CA ASP A 110 -11.25 -4.77 -13.25
C ASP A 110 -10.67 -5.28 -11.94
N ILE A 111 -10.29 -4.35 -11.06
CA ILE A 111 -9.73 -4.66 -9.75
C ILE A 111 -10.38 -3.79 -8.69
N THR A 112 -10.37 -4.26 -7.45
CA THR A 112 -10.79 -3.49 -6.29
C THR A 112 -9.57 -2.71 -5.75
N VAL A 113 -9.74 -1.42 -5.53
CA VAL A 113 -8.68 -0.59 -4.92
C VAL A 113 -9.15 -0.19 -3.52
N THR A 114 -8.33 -0.53 -2.52
CA THR A 114 -8.62 -0.22 -1.12
C THR A 114 -7.48 0.60 -0.52
N THR A 115 -7.73 1.21 0.62
CA THR A 115 -6.69 1.89 1.39
C THR A 115 -6.67 1.34 2.81
N ILE A 116 -5.51 1.42 3.46
CA ILE A 116 -5.40 1.05 4.87
C ILE A 116 -6.30 1.98 5.68
N ALA A 117 -7.02 1.42 6.64
CA ALA A 117 -7.88 2.19 7.53
C ALA A 117 -7.05 3.22 8.31
N ARG A 118 -7.62 4.40 8.51
CA ARG A 118 -7.00 5.50 9.25
C ARG A 118 -7.73 5.67 10.57
N GLY A 119 -6.96 5.84 11.66
CA GLY A 119 -7.58 5.98 12.95
C GLY A 119 -6.62 6.39 14.04
N VAL A 120 -7.18 6.61 15.23
CA VAL A 120 -6.40 6.95 16.42
C VAL A 120 -5.63 5.72 16.91
N ALA A 121 -4.50 5.96 17.55
CA ALA A 121 -3.65 4.87 18.05
C ALA A 121 -4.35 4.11 19.17
N ILE A 122 -4.21 2.78 19.17
CA ILE A 122 -4.73 1.94 20.23
C ILE A 122 -3.95 2.23 21.53
N GLY A 123 -4.70 2.44 22.62
CA GLY A 123 -4.12 2.75 23.91
C GLY A 123 -3.77 4.22 24.11
N GLY A 124 -3.96 5.06 23.08
CA GLY A 124 -3.71 6.49 23.19
C GLY A 124 -4.91 7.25 23.72
N GLU A 125 -4.66 8.41 24.33
CA GLU A 125 -5.72 9.33 24.73
C GLU A 125 -6.03 10.29 23.59
N LEU A 126 -7.32 10.68 23.44
CA LEU A 126 -7.77 11.52 22.33
C LEU A 126 -7.06 12.87 22.29
N GLU A 127 -6.78 13.44 23.45
CA GLU A 127 -6.13 14.77 23.52
C GLU A 127 -4.71 14.77 22.92
N TYR A 128 -4.07 13.60 22.82
CA TYR A 128 -2.73 13.46 22.27
C TYR A 128 -2.73 13.01 20.81
N ALA A 129 -3.91 12.73 20.23
CA ALA A 129 -4.01 12.42 18.82
C ALA A 129 -3.85 13.71 18.00
N ASP A 130 -3.19 13.62 16.83
CA ASP A 130 -3.09 14.78 15.97
C ASP A 130 -4.47 15.11 15.36
N GLU A 131 -4.67 16.41 15.08
CA GLU A 131 -5.98 16.90 14.65
C GLU A 131 -6.47 16.26 13.36
N VAL A 132 -5.57 16.01 12.40
CA VAL A 132 -5.95 15.44 11.11
C VAL A 132 -6.43 14.01 11.30
N THR A 133 -5.67 13.19 12.06
CA THR A 133 -6.04 11.80 12.34
C THR A 133 -7.36 11.73 13.09
N LEU A 134 -7.52 12.55 14.12
CA LEU A 134 -8.75 12.56 14.92
C LEU A 134 -9.95 12.98 14.07
N GLY A 135 -9.81 14.02 13.26
CA GLY A 135 -10.87 14.49 12.37
C GLY A 135 -11.29 13.43 11.37
N ARG A 136 -10.32 12.78 10.72
CA ARG A 136 -10.62 11.69 9.77
C ARG A 136 -11.25 10.48 10.43
N SER A 137 -10.84 10.18 11.68
CA SER A 137 -11.44 9.09 12.44
C SER A 137 -12.91 9.35 12.76
N ILE A 138 -13.27 10.61 13.04
CA ILE A 138 -14.66 11.01 13.26
C ILE A 138 -15.48 10.85 11.98
N LEU A 139 -14.94 11.32 10.85
CA LEU A 139 -15.62 11.24 9.55
C LEU A 139 -15.81 9.80 9.09
N ASN A 140 -14.87 8.94 9.42
CA ASN A 140 -14.86 7.54 8.98
C ASN A 140 -15.23 6.57 10.10
N ARG A 141 -15.93 7.07 11.14
CA ARG A 141 -16.35 6.22 12.27
C ARG A 141 -17.17 5.03 11.78
N THR A 142 -17.01 3.93 12.48
CA THR A 142 -17.71 2.68 12.14
C THR A 142 -18.74 2.34 13.22
N PRO A 143 -19.80 1.58 12.88
CA PRO A 143 -20.74 1.07 13.90
C PRO A 143 -20.00 0.25 14.94
N TYR A 144 -20.42 0.35 16.21
CA TYR A 144 -19.72 -0.28 17.31
C TYR A 144 -19.70 -1.81 17.22
N ASP A 145 -20.80 -2.42 16.78
CA ASP A 145 -20.86 -3.88 16.60
C ASP A 145 -19.89 -4.37 15.53
N ASN A 146 -19.63 -3.59 14.48
CA ASN A 146 -18.58 -3.90 13.51
C ASN A 146 -17.19 -3.81 14.16
N ALA A 147 -16.98 -2.88 15.07
CA ALA A 147 -15.71 -2.73 15.79
C ALA A 147 -15.45 -3.92 16.70
N LEU A 148 -16.49 -4.52 17.29
CA LEU A 148 -16.36 -5.70 18.13
C LEU A 148 -16.04 -6.98 17.35
N ALA A 149 -16.32 -7.01 16.07
CA ALA A 149 -16.10 -8.19 15.22
C ALA A 149 -14.63 -8.39 14.81
N ARG A 150 -13.74 -7.54 15.29
CA ARG A 150 -12.32 -7.57 14.91
C ARG A 150 -11.45 -8.26 15.93
#